data_982b6303f25bbe95e145b388ff83d823
#
_entry.id   982b6303f25bbe95e145b388ff83d823
#
_cell.length_a   1.000
_cell.length_b   1.000
_cell.length_c   1.000
_cell.angle_alpha   90.00
_cell.angle_beta   90.00
_cell.angle_gamma   90.00
#
_symmetry.space_group_name_H-M   'P 1'
#
loop_
_entity.id
_entity.type
_entity.pdbx_description
1 polymer ?
#
loop_
_entity_poly.entity_id
_entity_poly.type
_entity_poly.pdbx_seq_one_letter_code
_entity_poly.pdbx_strand_id
1 'polypeptide(L)'
;LKETLGAQMSEQEGVRVFDRSTALALPPEANYRKWSLLAKQVKAVHEAKMSVVRYIQKNGSMEGFIGKLPSEFEYTDKALGWDKLPGYEESVKEMELDLYVGPGANKGKRKPFLDKSKEERFQEFKRLNQ
;
A
#
# COMPACT_ATOMS: atom_id res chain seq x y z
N LEU A 1 18.33 9.37 12.44
CA LEU A 1 17.29 8.61 13.10
C LEU A 1 16.48 7.76 12.18
N LYS A 2 16.40 8.15 10.92
CA LYS A 2 15.74 7.32 9.95
C LYS A 2 16.41 5.96 9.88
N GLU A 3 17.69 5.96 9.91
CA GLU A 3 18.45 4.72 9.87
C GLU A 3 18.19 3.89 11.11
N THR A 4 18.14 4.56 12.23
CA THR A 4 17.86 3.88 13.49
C THR A 4 16.46 3.33 13.49
N LEU A 5 15.55 4.05 12.85
CA LEU A 5 14.16 3.65 12.77
C LEU A 5 13.89 2.90 11.47
N GLY A 6 14.91 2.32 10.89
CA GLY A 6 14.80 1.65 9.60
C GLY A 6 13.64 0.69 9.50
N ALA A 7 13.04 0.43 10.63
CA ALA A 7 11.86 -0.40 10.67
C ALA A 7 10.60 0.35 10.31
N GLN A 8 10.66 1.66 10.25
CA GLN A 8 9.50 2.42 9.86
C GLN A 8 9.32 2.36 8.36
N MET A 9 8.07 2.49 7.94
CA MET A 9 7.76 2.58 6.54
C MET A 9 8.53 3.75 5.95
N SER A 10 9.26 3.50 4.88
CA SER A 10 9.98 4.56 4.21
C SER A 10 8.99 5.48 3.52
N GLU A 11 9.44 6.67 3.16
CA GLU A 11 8.59 7.62 2.47
C GLU A 11 8.07 7.01 1.17
N GLN A 12 8.94 6.33 0.43
CA GLN A 12 8.54 5.67 -0.80
C GLN A 12 7.54 4.56 -0.57
N GLU A 13 7.75 3.77 0.47
CA GLU A 13 6.81 2.73 0.82
C GLU A 13 5.46 3.32 1.20
N GLY A 14 5.49 4.41 1.95
CA GLY A 14 4.26 5.07 2.33
C GLY A 14 3.47 5.54 1.13
N VAL A 15 4.16 6.12 0.16
CA VAL A 15 3.51 6.57 -1.06
C VAL A 15 2.92 5.39 -1.84
N ARG A 16 3.68 4.31 -1.97
CA ARG A 16 3.19 3.14 -2.67
C ARG A 16 1.97 2.53 -2.00
N VAL A 17 2.01 2.41 -0.70
CA VAL A 17 0.88 1.84 0.03
C VAL A 17 -0.33 2.74 -0.10
N PHE A 18 -0.13 4.04 -0.01
CA PHE A 18 -1.22 4.98 -0.17
C PHE A 18 -1.80 4.90 -1.57
N ASP A 19 -0.95 4.88 -2.59
CA ASP A 19 -1.39 4.77 -3.97
C ASP A 19 -2.15 3.48 -4.18
N ARG A 20 -1.64 2.39 -3.67
CA ARG A 20 -2.30 1.10 -3.79
C ARG A 20 -3.66 1.12 -3.10
N SER A 21 -3.69 1.69 -1.91
CA SER A 21 -4.92 1.77 -1.14
C SER A 21 -5.98 2.58 -1.86
N THR A 22 -5.58 3.72 -2.42
CA THR A 22 -6.54 4.56 -3.13
C THR A 22 -6.96 3.95 -4.46
N ALA A 23 -6.10 3.15 -5.07
CA ALA A 23 -6.43 2.49 -6.32
C ALA A 23 -7.43 1.36 -6.13
N LEU A 24 -7.42 0.73 -4.96
CA LEU A 24 -8.36 -0.34 -4.67
C LEU A 24 -9.72 0.25 -4.35
N ALA A 25 -10.59 0.28 -5.35
CA ALA A 25 -11.93 0.85 -5.20
C ALA A 25 -12.88 -0.19 -4.63
N LEU A 26 -12.95 -0.27 -3.33
CA LEU A 26 -13.78 -1.24 -2.64
C LEU A 26 -15.10 -0.62 -2.18
N PRO A 27 -16.12 -1.45 -1.92
CA PRO A 27 -17.35 -0.93 -1.31
C PRO A 27 -17.05 -0.22 0.01
N PRO A 28 -17.90 0.71 0.42
CA PRO A 28 -17.57 1.55 1.59
C PRO A 28 -17.17 0.79 2.84
N GLU A 29 -17.86 -0.27 3.16
CA GLU A 29 -17.56 -1.04 4.35
C GLU A 29 -16.21 -1.75 4.21
N ALA A 30 -15.95 -2.35 3.05
CA ALA A 30 -14.68 -3.00 2.81
C ALA A 30 -13.56 -1.97 2.75
N ASN A 31 -13.85 -0.80 2.21
CA ASN A 31 -12.87 0.27 2.14
C ASN A 31 -12.46 0.73 3.54
N TYR A 32 -13.43 0.81 4.44
CA TYR A 32 -13.14 1.14 5.82
C TYR A 32 -12.24 0.08 6.46
N ARG A 33 -12.53 -1.18 6.20
CA ARG A 33 -11.70 -2.27 6.71
C ARG A 33 -10.30 -2.22 6.14
N LYS A 34 -10.19 -1.85 4.87
CA LYS A 34 -8.89 -1.72 4.23
C LYS A 34 -8.01 -0.76 5.01
N TRP A 35 -8.53 0.40 5.33
CA TRP A 35 -7.77 1.38 6.11
C TRP A 35 -7.50 0.91 7.52
N SER A 36 -8.45 0.21 8.12
CA SER A 36 -8.28 -0.33 9.46
C SER A 36 -7.17 -1.37 9.51
N LEU A 37 -7.10 -2.22 8.49
CA LEU A 37 -6.05 -3.22 8.41
C LEU A 37 -4.67 -2.58 8.23
N LEU A 38 -4.61 -1.53 7.44
CA LEU A 38 -3.35 -0.81 7.28
C LEU A 38 -2.92 -0.18 8.59
N ALA A 39 -3.85 0.46 9.28
CA ALA A 39 -3.54 1.08 10.57
C ALA A 39 -3.06 0.04 11.58
N LYS A 40 -3.66 -1.14 11.54
CA LYS A 40 -3.26 -2.23 12.43
C LYS A 40 -1.82 -2.65 12.16
N GLN A 41 -1.46 -2.76 10.88
CA GLN A 41 -0.11 -3.15 10.52
C GLN A 41 0.90 -2.08 10.92
N VAL A 42 0.56 -0.82 10.70
CA VAL A 42 1.44 0.28 11.09
C VAL A 42 1.66 0.25 12.61
N LYS A 43 0.61 0.01 13.35
CA LYS A 43 0.72 -0.07 14.80
C LYS A 43 1.59 -1.25 15.22
N ALA A 44 1.43 -2.39 14.56
CA ALA A 44 2.25 -3.56 14.89
C ALA A 44 3.73 -3.30 14.63
N VAL A 45 4.03 -2.62 13.52
CA VAL A 45 5.41 -2.27 13.21
C VAL A 45 5.97 -1.33 14.26
N HIS A 46 5.16 -0.37 14.68
CA HIS A 46 5.59 0.57 15.72
C HIS A 46 5.90 -0.16 17.03
N GLU A 47 5.04 -1.08 17.41
CA GLU A 47 5.25 -1.84 18.64
C GLU A 47 6.48 -2.71 18.55
N ALA A 48 6.72 -3.31 17.38
CA ALA A 48 7.92 -4.09 17.17
C ALA A 48 9.17 -3.23 17.32
N LYS A 49 9.11 -2.02 16.77
CA LYS A 49 10.22 -1.10 16.88
C LYS A 49 10.47 -0.72 18.33
N MET A 50 9.41 -0.45 19.07
CA MET A 50 9.58 -0.11 20.49
C MET A 50 10.13 -1.28 21.29
N SER A 51 9.75 -2.50 20.91
CA SER A 51 10.33 -3.68 21.56
C SER A 51 11.82 -3.76 21.34
N VAL A 52 12.27 -3.47 20.13
CA VAL A 52 13.69 -3.45 19.82
C VAL A 52 14.40 -2.37 20.63
N VAL A 53 13.82 -1.20 20.68
CA VAL A 53 14.43 -0.10 21.45
C VAL A 53 14.56 -0.47 22.91
N ARG A 54 13.51 -1.02 23.50
CA ARG A 54 13.54 -1.42 24.90
C ARG A 54 14.56 -2.50 25.16
N TYR A 55 14.67 -3.45 24.21
CA TYR A 55 15.64 -4.51 24.37
C TYR A 55 17.06 -3.98 24.35
N ILE A 56 17.35 -3.07 23.41
CA ILE A 56 18.68 -2.47 23.32
C ILE A 56 18.97 -1.65 24.57
N GLN A 57 18.00 -0.91 25.07
CA GLN A 57 18.19 -0.12 26.28
C GLN A 57 18.51 -0.99 27.47
N LYS A 58 17.89 -2.17 27.52
CA LYS A 58 18.10 -3.07 28.63
C LYS A 58 19.37 -3.89 28.50
N ASN A 59 19.69 -4.34 27.30
CA ASN A 59 20.78 -5.29 27.08
C ASN A 59 21.98 -4.69 26.34
N GLY A 60 21.88 -3.48 25.87
CA GLY A 60 23.01 -2.81 25.22
C GLY A 60 23.20 -3.15 23.74
N SER A 61 22.53 -4.20 23.27
CA SER A 61 22.66 -4.60 21.88
C SER A 61 21.45 -5.44 21.47
N MET A 62 21.39 -5.79 20.20
CA MET A 62 20.33 -6.64 19.67
C MET A 62 20.60 -8.13 19.88
N GLU A 63 21.75 -8.45 20.37
CA GLU A 63 22.13 -9.85 20.53
C GLU A 63 21.14 -10.58 21.43
N GLY A 64 20.64 -11.70 20.93
CA GLY A 64 19.69 -12.50 21.69
C GLY A 64 18.23 -12.09 21.54
N PHE A 65 17.96 -11.04 20.79
CA PHE A 65 16.58 -10.62 20.58
C PHE A 65 15.84 -11.66 19.74
N ILE A 66 14.70 -12.11 20.25
CA ILE A 66 13.93 -13.16 19.59
C ILE A 66 12.58 -12.69 19.04
N GLY A 67 12.23 -11.45 19.25
CA GLY A 67 10.97 -10.92 18.72
C GLY A 67 11.02 -10.68 17.23
N LYS A 68 9.86 -10.38 16.66
CA LYS A 68 9.80 -10.05 15.25
C LYS A 68 10.36 -8.65 15.03
N LEU A 69 11.24 -8.55 14.05
CA LEU A 69 11.82 -7.24 13.72
C LEU A 69 10.87 -6.42 12.87
N PRO A 70 10.89 -5.09 13.05
CA PRO A 70 10.02 -4.24 12.23
C PRO A 70 10.23 -4.43 10.73
N SER A 71 11.47 -4.72 10.32
CA SER A 71 11.76 -4.92 8.90
C SER A 71 11.17 -6.21 8.33
N GLU A 72 10.69 -7.09 9.18
CA GLU A 72 10.07 -8.33 8.74
C GLU A 72 8.59 -8.16 8.41
N PHE A 73 8.03 -7.00 8.71
CA PHE A 73 6.64 -6.73 8.36
C PHE A 73 6.56 -6.26 6.92
N GLU A 74 5.50 -6.70 6.24
CA GLU A 74 5.30 -6.36 4.84
C GLU A 74 4.01 -5.56 4.67
N TYR A 75 3.95 -4.84 3.56
CA TYR A 75 2.78 -4.03 3.23
C TYR A 75 2.19 -4.46 1.90
N THR A 76 2.25 -5.76 1.63
CA THR A 76 1.61 -6.31 0.45
C THR A 76 0.13 -6.56 0.74
N ASP A 77 -0.65 -6.70 -0.33
CA ASP A 77 -2.07 -6.97 -0.17
C ASP A 77 -2.31 -8.19 0.71
N LYS A 78 -1.52 -9.22 0.50
CA LYS A 78 -1.66 -10.44 1.27
C LYS A 78 -1.30 -10.24 2.73
N ALA A 79 -0.21 -9.53 2.98
CA ALA A 79 0.24 -9.29 4.35
C ALA A 79 -0.76 -8.44 5.12
N LEU A 80 -1.41 -7.50 4.43
CA LEU A 80 -2.39 -6.62 5.04
C LEU A 80 -3.78 -7.27 5.15
N GLY A 81 -3.97 -8.39 4.48
CA GLY A 81 -5.27 -9.03 4.48
C GLY A 81 -6.26 -8.41 3.52
N TRP A 82 -5.81 -7.53 2.67
CA TRP A 82 -6.67 -6.84 1.71
C TRP A 82 -7.25 -7.81 0.69
N ASP A 83 -6.51 -8.88 0.37
CA ASP A 83 -6.96 -9.85 -0.61
C ASP A 83 -8.22 -10.62 -0.20
N LYS A 84 -8.59 -10.51 1.06
CA LYS A 84 -9.78 -11.17 1.57
C LYS A 84 -10.97 -10.24 1.71
N LEU A 85 -10.81 -8.99 1.33
CA LEU A 85 -11.89 -8.02 1.46
C LEU A 85 -12.90 -8.16 0.34
N PRO A 86 -14.19 -7.93 0.65
CA PRO A 86 -15.23 -7.97 -0.40
C PRO A 86 -14.92 -6.97 -1.50
N GLY A 87 -15.06 -7.42 -2.74
CA GLY A 87 -14.81 -6.55 -3.89
C GLY A 87 -13.34 -6.46 -4.30
N TYR A 88 -12.46 -7.12 -3.56
CA TYR A 88 -11.04 -7.04 -3.86
C TYR A 88 -10.72 -7.57 -5.25
N GLU A 89 -11.24 -8.75 -5.58
CA GLU A 89 -10.94 -9.37 -6.86
C GLU A 89 -11.39 -8.51 -8.04
N GLU A 90 -12.57 -7.95 -7.93
CA GLU A 90 -13.10 -7.08 -8.97
C GLU A 90 -12.24 -5.83 -9.12
N SER A 91 -11.85 -5.26 -7.99
CA SER A 91 -11.02 -4.06 -8.00
C SER A 91 -9.66 -4.32 -8.64
N VAL A 92 -9.06 -5.45 -8.31
CA VAL A 92 -7.76 -5.81 -8.89
C VAL A 92 -7.87 -6.05 -10.38
N LYS A 93 -8.94 -6.70 -10.80
CA LYS A 93 -9.16 -6.92 -12.23
C LYS A 93 -9.29 -5.62 -12.98
N GLU A 94 -10.00 -4.66 -12.41
CA GLU A 94 -10.13 -3.37 -13.05
C GLU A 94 -8.79 -2.65 -13.15
N MET A 95 -7.98 -2.73 -12.11
CA MET A 95 -6.66 -2.13 -12.14
C MET A 95 -5.76 -2.80 -13.15
N GLU A 96 -5.79 -4.12 -13.19
CA GLU A 96 -4.99 -4.87 -14.15
C GLU A 96 -5.42 -4.59 -15.58
N LEU A 97 -6.72 -4.45 -15.78
CA LEU A 97 -7.24 -4.14 -17.09
C LEU A 97 -6.76 -2.76 -17.54
N ASP A 98 -6.79 -1.79 -16.65
CA ASP A 98 -6.31 -0.46 -16.97
C ASP A 98 -4.83 -0.46 -17.35
N LEU A 99 -4.04 -1.22 -16.63
CA LEU A 99 -2.62 -1.33 -16.93
C LEU A 99 -2.40 -2.10 -18.22
N TYR A 100 -3.18 -3.15 -18.40
CA TYR A 100 -3.06 -4.00 -19.58
C TYR A 100 -3.40 -3.25 -20.86
N VAL A 101 -4.46 -2.47 -20.82
CA VAL A 101 -4.84 -1.68 -22.00
C VAL A 101 -4.07 -0.38 -22.06
N GLY A 102 -2.82 -0.44 -21.63
CA GLY A 102 -1.95 0.71 -21.67
C GLY A 102 -1.61 1.13 -23.07
N PRO A 103 -0.67 2.04 -23.22
CA PRO A 103 -0.36 2.60 -24.53
C PRO A 103 -0.11 1.55 -25.59
N GLY A 104 0.49 0.43 -25.20
CA GLY A 104 0.76 -0.62 -26.15
C GLY A 104 -0.48 -1.31 -26.68
N ALA A 105 -1.43 -1.54 -25.80
CA ALA A 105 -2.62 -2.28 -26.16
C ALA A 105 -3.70 -1.38 -26.75
N ASN A 106 -3.66 -0.12 -26.41
CA ASN A 106 -4.72 0.82 -26.77
C ASN A 106 -4.22 2.01 -27.55
N LYS A 107 -3.27 1.77 -28.37
CA LYS A 107 -2.71 2.86 -29.15
C LYS A 107 -3.77 3.60 -29.94
N GLY A 108 -3.81 4.89 -29.76
CA GLY A 108 -4.72 5.72 -30.51
C GLY A 108 -6.15 5.63 -30.06
N LYS A 109 -6.46 4.77 -29.15
CA LYS A 109 -7.82 4.65 -28.65
C LYS A 109 -7.96 5.33 -27.32
N ARG A 110 -7.23 4.83 -26.36
CA ARG A 110 -7.23 5.45 -25.05
C ARG A 110 -6.02 4.98 -24.29
N LYS A 111 -5.47 5.84 -23.50
CA LYS A 111 -4.32 5.50 -22.69
C LYS A 111 -4.78 5.12 -21.31
N PRO A 112 -4.02 4.30 -20.62
CA PRO A 112 -4.34 4.02 -19.23
C PRO A 112 -4.25 5.30 -18.43
N PHE A 113 -5.06 5.37 -17.43
CA PHE A 113 -5.13 6.56 -16.61
C PHE A 113 -3.74 6.96 -16.07
N LEU A 114 -2.95 5.98 -15.70
CA LEU A 114 -1.64 6.22 -15.11
C LEU A 114 -0.62 6.82 -16.07
N ASP A 115 -0.81 6.60 -17.35
CA ASP A 115 0.14 7.05 -18.36
C ASP A 115 -0.14 8.45 -18.88
N LYS A 116 -1.17 9.07 -18.38
CA LYS A 116 -1.56 10.40 -18.85
C LYS A 116 -1.08 11.45 -17.89
N SER A 117 -0.89 12.65 -18.41
CA SER A 117 -0.62 13.77 -17.54
C SER A 117 -1.84 13.99 -16.65
N LYS A 118 -1.65 14.75 -15.61
CA LYS A 118 -2.73 15.05 -14.70
C LYS A 118 -3.92 15.66 -15.42
N GLU A 119 -3.60 16.55 -16.34
CA GLU A 119 -4.63 17.23 -17.12
C GLU A 119 -5.38 16.26 -18.01
N GLU A 120 -4.63 15.40 -18.67
CA GLU A 120 -5.26 14.40 -19.53
C GLU A 120 -6.13 13.45 -18.73
N ARG A 121 -5.69 13.08 -17.55
CA ARG A 121 -6.49 12.22 -16.68
C ARG A 121 -7.80 12.88 -16.32
N PHE A 122 -7.74 14.17 -16.03
CA PHE A 122 -8.94 14.92 -15.66
C PHE A 122 -9.90 14.99 -16.82
N GLN A 123 -9.39 15.26 -18.01
CA GLN A 123 -10.22 15.31 -19.20
C GLN A 123 -10.84 13.96 -19.51
N GLU A 124 -10.05 12.92 -19.37
CA GLU A 124 -10.54 11.57 -19.60
C GLU A 124 -11.64 11.22 -18.62
N PHE A 125 -11.44 11.56 -17.37
CA PHE A 125 -12.41 11.32 -16.33
C PHE A 125 -13.73 12.02 -16.64
N LYS A 126 -13.67 13.27 -17.03
CA LYS A 126 -14.86 14.01 -17.38
C LYS A 126 -15.60 13.39 -18.57
N ARG A 127 -14.85 12.98 -19.56
CA ARG A 127 -15.43 12.37 -20.75
C ARG A 127 -16.13 11.05 -20.41
N LEU A 128 -15.51 10.24 -19.57
CA LEU A 128 -16.07 8.96 -19.21
C LEU A 128 -17.30 9.06 -18.33
N ASN A 129 -17.46 10.17 -17.66
CA ASN A 129 -18.59 10.38 -16.75
C ASN A 129 -19.72 11.21 -17.36
N GLN A 130 -19.65 11.46 -18.64
CA GLN A 130 -20.73 12.15 -19.31
C GLN A 130 -21.75 11.19 -19.87
#